data_975d9dc702bf5b18c083c03131fdd5d7
#
_entry.id   975d9dc702bf5b18c083c03131fdd5d7
#
_cell.length_a   1.000
_cell.length_b   1.000
_cell.length_c   1.000
_cell.angle_alpha   90.00
_cell.angle_beta   90.00
_cell.angle_gamma   90.00
#
_symmetry.space_group_name_H-M   'P 1'
#
loop_
_entity.id
_entity.type
_entity.pdbx_description
1 polymer ?
#
loop_
_entity_poly.entity_id
_entity_poly.type
_entity_poly.pdbx_seq_one_letter_code
_entity_poly.pdbx_strand_id
1 'polypeptide(L)'
;IVADAAKITDGREQQKAFLESQAGIFIAKLKNKLDYLAIIVTMSPLLGLLGTIVGMIGAFSIFNLESGAPIAITGGIGEALIATATGLCVAILSLCAHSYFAHRMDNMITDMEQCFSALLEAETRSGK
;
A
#
# COMPACT_ATOMS: atom_id res chain seq x y z
N ILE A 1 -6.86 -47.56 19.68
CA ILE A 1 -6.43 -46.38 20.47
C ILE A 1 -5.40 -45.56 19.71
N VAL A 2 -4.35 -46.20 19.17
CA VAL A 2 -3.31 -45.50 18.38
C VAL A 2 -3.88 -44.96 17.08
N ALA A 3 -4.75 -45.70 16.39
CA ALA A 3 -5.41 -45.27 15.17
C ALA A 3 -6.35 -44.07 15.40
N ASP A 4 -7.06 -44.04 16.51
CA ASP A 4 -7.94 -42.91 16.89
C ASP A 4 -7.12 -41.67 17.22
N ALA A 5 -6.00 -41.82 17.93
CA ALA A 5 -5.07 -40.72 18.20
C ALA A 5 -4.49 -40.15 16.92
N ALA A 6 -4.12 -41.00 15.95
CA ALA A 6 -3.61 -40.60 14.66
C ALA A 6 -4.66 -39.83 13.84
N LYS A 7 -5.94 -40.27 13.87
CA LYS A 7 -7.05 -39.57 13.21
C LYS A 7 -7.29 -38.19 13.79
N ILE A 8 -7.24 -38.07 15.12
CA ILE A 8 -7.41 -36.79 15.82
C ILE A 8 -6.26 -35.83 15.43
N THR A 9 -5.04 -36.34 15.38
CA THR A 9 -3.86 -35.55 14.99
C THR A 9 -3.96 -35.07 13.52
N ASP A 10 -4.38 -35.96 12.61
CA ASP A 10 -4.60 -35.61 11.19
C ASP A 10 -5.69 -34.54 11.03
N GLY A 11 -6.78 -34.67 11.77
CA GLY A 11 -7.87 -33.69 11.77
C GLY A 11 -7.40 -32.31 12.23
N ARG A 12 -6.55 -32.26 13.26
CA ARG A 12 -5.97 -31.02 13.78
C ARG A 12 -5.01 -30.38 12.79
N GLU A 13 -4.16 -31.20 12.14
CA GLU A 13 -3.25 -30.71 11.09
C GLU A 13 -4.01 -30.15 9.91
N GLN A 14 -5.09 -30.80 9.48
CA GLN A 14 -5.95 -30.33 8.41
C GLN A 14 -6.63 -29.01 8.78
N GLN A 15 -7.14 -28.87 9.99
CA GLN A 15 -7.73 -27.63 10.47
C GLN A 15 -6.71 -26.49 10.51
N LYS A 16 -5.51 -26.80 10.98
CA LYS A 16 -4.42 -25.83 11.03
C LYS A 16 -4.03 -25.37 9.61
N ALA A 17 -3.87 -26.30 8.67
CA ALA A 17 -3.57 -26.00 7.28
C ALA A 17 -4.67 -25.15 6.64
N PHE A 18 -5.93 -25.44 6.93
CA PHE A 18 -7.08 -24.67 6.44
C PHE A 18 -7.06 -23.25 6.98
N LEU A 19 -6.81 -23.06 8.29
CA LEU A 19 -6.73 -21.75 8.93
C LEU A 19 -5.56 -20.93 8.37
N GLU A 20 -4.41 -21.54 8.18
CA GLU A 20 -3.24 -20.90 7.57
C GLU A 20 -3.53 -20.47 6.14
N SER A 21 -4.23 -21.32 5.38
CA SER A 21 -4.63 -21.01 4.01
C SER A 21 -5.59 -19.81 3.95
N GLN A 22 -6.60 -19.78 4.82
CA GLN A 22 -7.56 -18.68 4.93
C GLN A 22 -6.88 -17.38 5.33
N ALA A 23 -5.98 -17.44 6.32
CA ALA A 23 -5.20 -16.28 6.76
C ALA A 23 -4.30 -15.76 5.64
N GLY A 24 -3.66 -16.65 4.88
CA GLY A 24 -2.83 -16.30 3.74
C GLY A 24 -3.61 -15.59 2.65
N ILE A 25 -4.82 -16.05 2.33
CA ILE A 25 -5.71 -15.41 1.34
C ILE A 25 -6.10 -14.01 1.82
N PHE A 26 -6.47 -13.86 3.08
CA PHE A 26 -6.86 -12.58 3.67
C PHE A 26 -5.70 -11.57 3.64
N ILE A 27 -4.50 -12.00 4.02
CA ILE A 27 -3.29 -11.18 4.00
C ILE A 27 -2.95 -10.77 2.55
N ALA A 28 -3.08 -11.69 1.59
CA ALA A 28 -2.83 -11.40 0.18
C ALA A 28 -3.78 -10.33 -0.35
N LYS A 29 -5.06 -10.37 0.02
CA LYS A 29 -6.05 -9.33 -0.35
C LYS A 29 -5.69 -7.97 0.24
N LEU A 30 -5.26 -7.93 1.50
CA LEU A 30 -4.82 -6.69 2.15
C LEU A 30 -3.55 -6.13 1.49
N LYS A 31 -2.60 -6.99 1.15
CA LYS A 31 -1.39 -6.58 0.43
C LYS A 31 -1.71 -5.99 -0.93
N ASN A 32 -2.64 -6.57 -1.68
CA ASN A 32 -3.06 -6.04 -2.97
C ASN A 32 -3.61 -4.62 -2.84
N LYS A 33 -4.42 -4.36 -1.82
CA LYS A 33 -4.96 -3.01 -1.55
C LYS A 33 -3.84 -2.02 -1.19
N LEU A 34 -2.86 -2.46 -0.41
CA LEU A 34 -1.68 -1.64 -0.09
C LEU A 34 -0.82 -1.37 -1.31
N ASP A 35 -0.71 -2.33 -2.22
CA ASP A 35 0.04 -2.17 -3.47
C ASP A 35 -0.59 -1.09 -4.36
N TYR A 36 -1.92 -1.03 -4.46
CA TYR A 36 -2.61 0.05 -5.17
C TYR A 36 -2.29 1.41 -4.56
N LEU A 37 -2.29 1.49 -3.23
CA LEU A 37 -1.95 2.72 -2.53
C LEU A 37 -0.49 3.11 -2.76
N ALA A 38 0.43 2.14 -2.79
CA ALA A 38 1.84 2.36 -3.11
C ALA A 38 2.02 2.91 -4.54
N ILE A 39 1.23 2.43 -5.49
CA ILE A 39 1.23 2.95 -6.86
C ILE A 39 0.82 4.42 -6.86
N ILE A 40 -0.21 4.81 -6.12
CA ILE A 40 -0.65 6.20 -6.01
C ILE A 40 0.46 7.07 -5.43
N VAL A 41 1.15 6.60 -4.37
CA VAL A 41 2.28 7.32 -3.76
C VAL A 41 3.38 7.60 -4.78
N THR A 42 3.67 6.63 -5.65
CA THR A 42 4.73 6.75 -6.66
C THR A 42 4.30 7.59 -7.86
N MET A 43 3.06 7.41 -8.32
CA MET A 43 2.56 8.07 -9.53
C MET A 43 2.17 9.53 -9.30
N SER A 44 1.74 9.89 -8.11
CA SER A 44 1.26 11.25 -7.83
C SER A 44 2.33 12.32 -8.05
N PRO A 45 3.58 12.16 -7.54
CA PRO A 45 4.64 13.13 -7.85
C PRO A 45 4.99 13.17 -9.34
N LEU A 46 4.93 12.02 -10.01
CA LEU A 46 5.22 11.95 -11.45
C LEU A 46 4.16 12.69 -12.27
N LEU A 47 2.90 12.58 -11.88
CA LEU A 47 1.82 13.34 -12.51
C LEU A 47 1.96 14.84 -12.23
N GLY A 48 2.40 15.21 -11.04
CA GLY A 48 2.73 16.60 -10.70
C GLY A 48 3.85 17.13 -11.57
N LEU A 49 4.90 16.34 -11.79
CA LEU A 49 6.01 16.69 -12.69
C LEU A 49 5.52 16.83 -14.13
N LEU A 50 4.66 15.93 -14.60
CA LEU A 50 4.04 16.03 -15.91
C LEU A 50 3.28 17.34 -16.05
N GLY A 51 2.57 17.74 -15.01
CA GLY A 51 1.85 19.02 -14.94
C GLY A 51 2.78 20.22 -15.12
N THR A 52 3.99 20.18 -14.54
CA THR A 52 4.99 21.26 -14.75
C THR A 52 5.44 21.33 -16.20
N ILE A 53 5.67 20.19 -16.82
CA ILE A 53 6.09 20.13 -18.22
C ILE A 53 5.00 20.75 -19.13
N VAL A 54 3.74 20.34 -18.94
CA VAL A 54 2.61 20.86 -19.69
C VAL A 54 2.43 22.37 -19.46
N GLY A 55 2.51 22.80 -18.20
CA GLY A 55 2.40 24.21 -17.83
C GLY A 55 3.50 25.07 -18.46
N MET A 56 4.73 24.58 -18.47
CA MET A 56 5.87 25.30 -19.07
C MET A 56 5.76 25.36 -20.60
N ILE A 57 5.33 24.28 -21.24
CA ILE A 57 5.08 24.28 -22.68
C ILE A 57 4.05 25.35 -23.04
N GLY A 58 2.95 25.41 -22.26
CA GLY A 58 1.91 26.44 -22.44
C GLY A 58 2.45 27.85 -22.25
N ALA A 59 3.27 28.06 -21.21
CA ALA A 59 3.88 29.36 -20.91
C ALA A 59 4.77 29.85 -22.08
N PHE A 60 5.62 28.97 -22.60
CA PHE A 60 6.51 29.33 -23.73
C PHE A 60 5.72 29.57 -25.01
N SER A 61 4.66 28.85 -25.27
CA SER A 61 3.78 29.07 -26.41
C SER A 61 3.17 30.48 -26.40
N ILE A 62 2.65 30.91 -25.25
CA ILE A 62 2.07 32.25 -25.08
C ILE A 62 3.16 33.31 -25.19
N PHE A 63 4.34 33.07 -24.59
CA PHE A 63 5.47 33.99 -24.66
C PHE A 63 5.87 34.28 -26.10
N ASN A 64 5.97 33.26 -26.95
CA ASN A 64 6.29 33.41 -28.36
C ASN A 64 5.22 34.17 -29.12
N LEU A 65 3.92 33.95 -28.81
CA LEU A 65 2.82 34.62 -29.46
C LEU A 65 2.73 36.12 -29.12
N GLU A 66 3.06 36.47 -27.85
CA GLU A 66 2.98 37.84 -27.34
C GLU A 66 4.28 38.62 -27.41
N SER A 67 5.15 38.27 -28.35
CA SER A 67 6.40 39.01 -28.64
C SER A 67 7.39 39.09 -27.48
N GLY A 68 7.41 38.06 -26.63
CA GLY A 68 8.41 37.93 -25.58
C GLY A 68 8.11 38.71 -24.30
N ALA A 69 6.83 39.01 -24.00
CA ALA A 69 6.46 39.70 -22.78
C ALA A 69 6.65 38.76 -21.54
N PRO A 70 7.46 39.16 -20.52
CA PRO A 70 7.71 38.30 -19.36
C PRO A 70 6.45 37.97 -18.57
N ILE A 71 5.44 38.82 -18.56
CA ILE A 71 4.16 38.63 -17.85
C ILE A 71 3.41 37.41 -18.38
N ALA A 72 3.53 37.13 -19.69
CA ALA A 72 2.85 36.01 -20.33
C ALA A 72 3.32 34.66 -19.80
N ILE A 73 4.58 34.55 -19.37
CA ILE A 73 5.15 33.31 -18.79
C ILE A 73 4.68 33.08 -17.37
N THR A 74 4.44 34.12 -16.60
CA THR A 74 4.18 34.05 -15.16
C THR A 74 2.96 33.17 -14.83
N GLY A 75 1.90 33.27 -15.63
CA GLY A 75 0.68 32.45 -15.44
C GLY A 75 0.94 30.96 -15.63
N GLY A 76 1.67 30.60 -16.67
CA GLY A 76 2.01 29.20 -16.96
C GLY A 76 2.94 28.59 -15.93
N ILE A 77 3.90 29.36 -15.41
CA ILE A 77 4.78 28.93 -14.31
C ILE A 77 3.97 28.71 -13.04
N GLY A 78 3.04 29.62 -12.73
CA GLY A 78 2.15 29.48 -11.58
C GLY A 78 1.34 28.19 -11.65
N GLU A 79 0.72 27.88 -12.78
CA GLU A 79 -0.01 26.63 -12.99
C GLU A 79 0.86 25.41 -12.80
N ALA A 80 2.09 25.46 -13.34
CA ALA A 80 3.06 24.37 -13.20
C ALA A 80 3.41 24.10 -11.74
N LEU A 81 3.63 25.14 -10.95
CA LEU A 81 3.95 25.04 -9.54
C LEU A 81 2.78 24.47 -8.73
N ILE A 82 1.56 24.88 -9.04
CA ILE A 82 0.33 24.36 -8.40
C ILE A 82 0.19 22.85 -8.71
N ALA A 83 0.45 22.45 -9.95
CA ALA A 83 0.37 21.05 -10.33
C ALA A 83 1.35 20.19 -9.53
N THR A 84 2.59 20.65 -9.37
CA THR A 84 3.60 19.94 -8.55
C THR A 84 3.17 19.88 -7.09
N ALA A 85 2.71 20.99 -6.52
CA ALA A 85 2.27 21.04 -5.13
C ALA A 85 1.10 20.08 -4.89
N THR A 86 0.14 20.04 -5.79
CA THR A 86 -1.01 19.13 -5.70
C THR A 86 -0.56 17.67 -5.72
N GLY A 87 0.32 17.32 -6.66
CA GLY A 87 0.85 15.97 -6.78
C GLY A 87 1.60 15.52 -5.51
N LEU A 88 2.40 16.41 -4.93
CA LEU A 88 3.12 16.15 -3.69
C LEU A 88 2.18 16.00 -2.49
N CYS A 89 1.15 16.83 -2.39
CA CYS A 89 0.16 16.71 -1.31
C CYS A 89 -0.54 15.36 -1.36
N VAL A 90 -0.98 14.93 -2.54
CA VAL A 90 -1.62 13.61 -2.72
C VAL A 90 -0.65 12.50 -2.33
N ALA A 91 0.61 12.60 -2.75
CA ALA A 91 1.64 11.63 -2.43
C ALA A 91 1.87 11.51 -0.92
N ILE A 92 1.96 12.64 -0.23
CA ILE A 92 2.19 12.67 1.24
C ILE A 92 1.01 12.03 1.98
N LEU A 93 -0.22 12.40 1.63
CA LEU A 93 -1.41 11.83 2.25
C LEU A 93 -1.50 10.32 2.00
N SER A 94 -1.24 9.90 0.76
CA SER A 94 -1.25 8.48 0.39
C SER A 94 -0.15 7.70 1.10
N LEU A 95 1.04 8.31 1.26
CA LEU A 95 2.15 7.69 1.98
C LEU A 95 1.83 7.50 3.46
N CYS A 96 1.23 8.51 4.09
CA CYS A 96 0.79 8.41 5.49
C CYS A 96 -0.22 7.28 5.67
N ALA A 97 -1.21 7.20 4.79
CA ALA A 97 -2.22 6.15 4.81
C ALA A 97 -1.58 4.78 4.57
N HIS A 98 -0.69 4.66 3.59
CA HIS A 98 0.02 3.43 3.29
C HIS A 98 0.84 2.95 4.49
N SER A 99 1.60 3.84 5.11
CA SER A 99 2.43 3.52 6.28
C SER A 99 1.59 3.06 7.46
N TYR A 100 0.47 3.73 7.70
CA TYR A 100 -0.44 3.38 8.78
C TYR A 100 -1.04 1.97 8.58
N PHE A 101 -1.57 1.69 7.39
CA PHE A 101 -2.16 0.40 7.09
C PHE A 101 -1.12 -0.73 7.03
N ALA A 102 0.06 -0.45 6.50
CA ALA A 102 1.16 -1.42 6.46
C ALA A 102 1.59 -1.81 7.87
N HIS A 103 1.71 -0.83 8.76
CA HIS A 103 2.07 -1.08 10.16
C HIS A 103 0.99 -1.89 10.87
N ARG A 104 -0.28 -1.56 10.66
CA ARG A 104 -1.40 -2.33 11.22
C ARG A 104 -1.42 -3.76 10.72
N MET A 105 -1.15 -3.96 9.43
CA MET A 105 -1.09 -5.29 8.84
C MET A 105 0.04 -6.12 9.46
N ASP A 106 1.23 -5.53 9.65
CA ASP A 106 2.36 -6.19 10.29
C ASP A 106 2.03 -6.60 11.72
N ASN A 107 1.35 -5.73 12.48
CA ASN A 107 0.90 -6.05 13.84
C ASN A 107 -0.11 -7.20 13.83
N MET A 108 -1.04 -7.23 12.89
CA MET A 108 -2.01 -8.32 12.74
C MET A 108 -1.31 -9.64 12.42
N ILE A 109 -0.32 -9.63 11.55
CA ILE A 109 0.47 -10.82 11.21
C ILE A 109 1.20 -11.35 12.45
N THR A 110 1.83 -10.46 13.21
CA THR A 110 2.53 -10.80 14.45
C THR A 110 1.57 -11.40 15.48
N ASP A 111 0.40 -10.79 15.67
CA ASP A 111 -0.64 -11.30 16.58
C ASP A 111 -1.13 -12.70 16.16
N MET A 112 -1.33 -12.90 14.86
CA MET A 112 -1.72 -14.20 14.32
C MET A 112 -0.64 -15.26 14.58
N GLU A 113 0.63 -14.94 14.37
CA GLU A 113 1.75 -15.83 14.65
C GLU A 113 1.82 -16.21 16.13
N GLN A 114 1.62 -15.24 17.02
CA GLN A 114 1.56 -15.48 18.46
C GLN A 114 0.39 -16.38 18.85
N CYS A 115 -0.77 -16.16 18.27
CA CYS A 115 -1.95 -17.01 18.50
C CYS A 115 -1.69 -18.45 18.04
N PHE A 116 -1.09 -18.64 16.87
CA PHE A 116 -0.74 -19.97 16.37
C PHE A 116 0.28 -20.67 17.27
N SER A 117 1.31 -19.94 17.74
CA SER A 117 2.30 -20.48 18.68
C SER A 117 1.65 -20.90 19.99
N ALA A 118 0.76 -20.09 20.53
CA ALA A 118 0.03 -20.39 21.79
C ALA A 118 -0.85 -21.63 21.64
N LEU A 119 -1.54 -21.77 20.51
CA LEU A 119 -2.37 -22.94 20.21
C LEU A 119 -1.52 -24.20 20.09
N LEU A 120 -0.36 -24.13 19.44
CA LEU A 120 0.57 -25.25 19.33
C LEU A 120 1.11 -25.68 20.68
N GLU A 121 1.48 -24.74 21.54
CA GLU A 121 1.92 -25.05 22.91
C GLU A 121 0.83 -25.71 23.73
N ALA A 122 -0.41 -25.19 23.64
CA ALA A 122 -1.56 -25.76 24.34
C ALA A 122 -1.85 -27.19 23.90
N GLU A 123 -1.76 -27.46 22.59
CA GLU A 123 -1.92 -28.82 22.03
C GLU A 123 -0.82 -29.76 22.52
N THR A 124 0.42 -29.29 22.55
CA THR A 124 1.55 -30.07 23.03
C THR A 124 1.40 -30.43 24.52
N ARG A 125 0.93 -29.49 25.32
CA ARG A 125 0.69 -29.72 26.76
C ARG A 125 -0.47 -30.68 26.99
N SER A 126 -1.54 -30.57 26.20
CA SER A 126 -2.70 -31.46 26.36
C SER A 126 -2.43 -32.88 25.83
N GLY A 127 -1.41 -33.04 24.98
CA GLY A 127 -0.98 -34.32 24.46
C GLY A 127 -0.11 -35.16 25.40
N LYS A 128 0.29 -34.58 26.51
CA LYS A 128 0.98 -35.30 27.59
C LYS A 128 -0.01 -35.74 28.66
#